data_0c4f97d38e075b7118104eb924940554
#
_entry.id   0c4f97d38e075b7118104eb924940554
#
_cell.length_a   1.000
_cell.length_b   1.000
_cell.length_c   1.000
_cell.angle_alpha   90.00
_cell.angle_beta   90.00
_cell.angle_gamma   90.00
#
_symmetry.space_group_name_H-M   'P 1'
#
loop_
_entity.id
_entity.type
_entity.pdbx_description
1 polymer ?
#
loop_
_entity_poly.entity_id
_entity_poly.type
_entity_poly.pdbx_seq_one_letter_code
_entity_poly.pdbx_strand_id
1 'polypeptide(L)'
;MADEQRASRRVPFITEIEIVGVGKRRSIDLSRGGMYIEMVADFQTGAEFELRFKLTDADPEEIRVRARVLYIHPGIGAGISFLNLSAQNEEKIQKWIERRSN
;
A
#
# COMPACT_ATOMS: atom_id res chain seq x y z
N MET A 1 -1.68 -8.37 20.38
CA MET A 1 -0.65 -7.57 21.00
C MET A 1 -0.75 -6.13 20.54
N ALA A 2 -0.57 -5.21 21.46
CA ALA A 2 -0.73 -3.80 21.13
C ALA A 2 0.25 -3.34 20.07
N ASP A 3 1.48 -3.83 20.13
CA ASP A 3 2.49 -3.41 19.17
C ASP A 3 2.18 -3.87 17.76
N GLU A 4 1.66 -5.08 17.63
CA GLU A 4 1.25 -5.57 16.32
C GLU A 4 0.11 -4.76 15.76
N GLN A 5 -0.83 -4.41 16.60
CA GLN A 5 -1.96 -3.61 16.15
C GLN A 5 -1.50 -2.24 15.71
N ARG A 6 -0.56 -1.63 16.44
CA ARG A 6 -0.02 -0.34 16.04
C ARG A 6 0.73 -0.43 14.72
N ALA A 7 1.54 -1.48 14.57
CA ALA A 7 2.28 -1.66 13.34
C ALA A 7 1.35 -1.90 12.15
N SER A 8 0.17 -2.45 12.43
CA SER A 8 -0.80 -2.77 11.40
C SER A 8 -1.90 -1.73 11.27
N ARG A 9 -1.77 -0.60 11.97
CA ARG A 9 -2.79 0.43 11.89
C ARG A 9 -2.99 0.86 10.45
N ARG A 10 -4.25 0.92 10.05
CA ARG A 10 -4.63 1.34 8.71
C ARG A 10 -5.35 2.66 8.76
N VAL A 11 -5.07 3.52 7.81
CA VAL A 11 -5.76 4.79 7.68
C VAL A 11 -6.27 4.90 6.25
N PRO A 12 -7.38 5.61 6.04
CA PRO A 12 -7.89 5.81 4.68
C PRO A 12 -6.81 6.47 3.82
N PHE A 13 -6.65 5.95 2.62
CA PHE A 13 -5.68 6.50 1.66
C PHE A 13 -6.20 6.16 0.29
N ILE A 14 -6.93 7.11 -0.30
CA ILE A 14 -7.60 6.90 -1.58
C ILE A 14 -6.90 7.74 -2.62
N THR A 15 -6.16 7.06 -3.49
CA THR A 15 -5.42 7.75 -4.54
C THR A 15 -5.18 6.78 -5.68
N GLU A 16 -4.71 7.31 -6.79
CA GLU A 16 -4.31 6.49 -7.92
C GLU A 16 -2.91 5.96 -7.68
N ILE A 17 -2.76 4.66 -7.88
CA ILE A 17 -1.46 3.99 -7.77
C ILE A 17 -1.19 3.29 -9.09
N GLU A 18 0.07 2.95 -9.32
CA GLU A 18 0.44 2.21 -10.53
C GLU A 18 1.04 0.88 -10.16
N ILE A 19 0.53 -0.18 -10.79
CA ILE A 19 1.12 -1.50 -10.72
C ILE A 19 1.91 -1.68 -11.99
N VAL A 20 3.23 -1.71 -11.87
CA VAL A 20 4.11 -1.74 -13.03
C VAL A 20 3.83 -2.98 -13.88
N GLY A 21 3.61 -2.75 -15.16
CA GLY A 21 3.30 -3.84 -16.08
C GLY A 21 1.83 -4.21 -16.16
N VAL A 22 1.00 -3.62 -15.31
CA VAL A 22 -0.42 -3.94 -15.26
C VAL A 22 -1.27 -2.71 -15.53
N GLY A 23 -0.99 -1.60 -14.82
CA GLY A 23 -1.74 -0.36 -15.02
C GLY A 23 -2.11 0.30 -13.71
N LYS A 24 -3.01 1.28 -13.83
CA LYS A 24 -3.40 2.10 -12.69
C LYS A 24 -4.55 1.46 -11.93
N ARG A 25 -4.53 1.63 -10.62
CA ARG A 25 -5.57 1.13 -9.73
C ARG A 25 -5.78 2.17 -8.64
N ARG A 26 -6.76 1.96 -7.80
CA ARG A 26 -7.07 2.86 -6.71
C ARG A 26 -6.75 2.19 -5.40
N SER A 27 -6.06 2.91 -4.52
CA SER A 27 -5.85 2.45 -3.15
C SER A 27 -7.08 2.77 -2.33
N ILE A 28 -7.23 2.05 -1.22
CA ILE A 28 -8.32 2.25 -0.28
C ILE A 28 -7.79 2.66 1.08
N ASP A 29 -6.78 1.95 1.58
CA ASP A 29 -6.16 2.30 2.84
C ASP A 29 -4.68 1.99 2.79
N LEU A 30 -3.98 2.47 3.82
CA LEU A 30 -2.53 2.33 3.90
C LEU A 30 -2.14 2.04 5.34
N SER A 31 -1.20 1.12 5.50
CA SER A 31 -0.55 0.87 6.77
C SER A 31 0.96 0.86 6.53
N ARG A 32 1.70 0.78 7.63
CA ARG A 32 3.16 0.74 7.51
C ARG A 32 3.62 -0.48 6.73
N GLY A 33 2.89 -1.58 6.81
CA GLY A 33 3.29 -2.81 6.18
C GLY A 33 2.61 -3.13 4.86
N GLY A 34 1.62 -2.36 4.45
CA GLY A 34 0.91 -2.70 3.24
C GLY A 34 -0.23 -1.76 2.91
N MET A 35 -1.07 -2.20 1.99
CA MET A 35 -2.10 -1.37 1.42
C MET A 35 -3.25 -2.27 0.98
N TYR A 36 -4.47 -1.74 1.03
CA TYR A 36 -5.61 -2.42 0.42
C TYR A 36 -5.93 -1.68 -0.88
N ILE A 37 -6.05 -2.41 -1.96
CA ILE A 37 -6.30 -1.81 -3.28
C ILE A 37 -7.57 -2.38 -3.88
N GLU A 38 -8.18 -1.64 -4.81
CA GLU A 38 -9.34 -2.12 -5.53
C GLU A 38 -8.97 -3.37 -6.32
N MET A 39 -9.95 -4.22 -6.50
CA MET A 39 -9.73 -5.52 -7.11
C MET A 39 -9.05 -5.44 -8.46
N VAL A 40 -8.06 -6.29 -8.62
CA VAL A 40 -7.40 -6.52 -9.89
C VAL A 40 -7.62 -7.99 -10.20
N ALA A 41 -8.44 -8.26 -11.19
CA ALA A 41 -8.93 -9.61 -11.44
C ALA A 41 -7.83 -10.61 -11.77
N ASP A 42 -6.70 -10.13 -12.25
CA ASP A 42 -5.64 -11.00 -12.76
C ASP A 42 -4.71 -11.54 -11.68
N PHE A 43 -4.81 -11.03 -10.48
CA PHE A 43 -3.85 -11.40 -9.44
C PHE A 43 -4.32 -12.61 -8.65
N GLN A 44 -3.33 -13.35 -8.18
CA GLN A 44 -3.55 -14.47 -7.28
C GLN A 44 -2.80 -14.21 -5.99
N THR A 45 -3.27 -14.84 -4.92
CA THR A 45 -2.58 -14.78 -3.65
C THR A 45 -1.13 -15.23 -3.84
N GLY A 46 -0.21 -14.47 -3.28
CA GLY A 46 1.22 -14.75 -3.42
C GLY A 46 1.88 -14.07 -4.60
N ALA A 47 1.11 -13.49 -5.52
CA ALA A 47 1.69 -12.78 -6.66
C ALA A 47 2.47 -11.56 -6.17
N GLU A 48 3.56 -11.24 -6.87
CA GLU A 48 4.41 -10.10 -6.53
C GLU A 48 4.50 -9.15 -7.71
N PHE A 49 4.63 -7.88 -7.41
CA PHE A 49 4.73 -6.85 -8.43
C PHE A 49 5.37 -5.60 -7.84
N GLU A 50 5.79 -4.71 -8.71
CA GLU A 50 6.28 -3.41 -8.28
C GLU A 50 5.13 -2.42 -8.25
N LEU A 51 5.08 -1.63 -7.17
CA LEU A 51 4.03 -0.67 -6.93
C LEU A 51 4.65 0.72 -6.88
N ARG A 52 3.98 1.71 -7.48
CA ARG A 52 4.40 3.11 -7.43
C ARG A 52 3.26 3.97 -6.97
N PHE A 53 3.52 4.87 -6.04
CA PHE A 53 2.49 5.79 -5.58
C PHE A 53 3.13 6.97 -4.87
N LYS A 54 2.36 8.05 -4.74
CA LYS A 54 2.75 9.21 -3.96
C LYS A 54 1.82 9.34 -2.77
N LEU A 55 2.36 9.75 -1.63
CA LEU A 55 1.55 9.99 -0.44
C LEU A 55 0.71 11.25 -0.62
N THR A 56 1.28 12.26 -1.27
CA THR A 56 0.54 13.48 -1.62
C THR A 56 0.97 13.92 -3.00
N ASP A 57 0.12 14.71 -3.65
CA ASP A 57 0.46 15.24 -4.96
C ASP A 57 1.65 16.18 -4.92
N ALA A 58 1.95 16.72 -3.75
CA ALA A 58 3.07 17.65 -3.59
C ALA A 58 4.42 16.94 -3.49
N ASP A 59 4.42 15.63 -3.27
CA ASP A 59 5.69 14.91 -3.17
C ASP A 59 6.41 14.91 -4.50
N PRO A 60 7.71 15.26 -4.50
CA PRO A 60 8.47 15.28 -5.75
C PRO A 60 8.79 13.89 -6.27
N GLU A 61 8.80 12.90 -5.41
CA GLU A 61 9.19 11.54 -5.79
C GLU A 61 8.13 10.54 -5.41
N GLU A 62 8.00 9.52 -6.25
CA GLU A 62 7.12 8.41 -5.95
C GLU A 62 7.79 7.45 -4.99
N ILE A 63 6.96 6.77 -4.21
CA ILE A 63 7.41 5.60 -3.48
C ILE A 63 7.33 4.43 -4.42
N ARG A 64 8.43 3.70 -4.55
CA ARG A 64 8.49 2.48 -5.34
C ARG A 64 8.80 1.34 -4.40
N VAL A 65 7.98 0.32 -4.46
CA VAL A 65 8.15 -0.80 -3.53
C VAL A 65 7.62 -2.07 -4.18
N ARG A 66 8.25 -3.18 -3.86
CA ARG A 66 7.74 -4.47 -4.26
C ARG A 66 6.65 -4.89 -3.30
N ALA A 67 5.62 -5.53 -3.80
CA ALA A 67 4.47 -5.90 -3.00
C ALA A 67 4.06 -7.33 -3.30
N ARG A 68 3.42 -7.97 -2.33
CA ARG A 68 2.89 -9.32 -2.48
C ARG A 68 1.43 -9.34 -2.10
N VAL A 69 0.62 -10.03 -2.88
CA VAL A 69 -0.80 -10.18 -2.59
C VAL A 69 -0.96 -11.17 -1.44
N LEU A 70 -1.56 -10.70 -0.34
CA LEU A 70 -1.80 -11.54 0.83
C LEU A 70 -3.13 -12.27 0.73
N TYR A 71 -4.16 -11.56 0.29
CA TYR A 71 -5.50 -12.14 0.17
C TYR A 71 -6.28 -11.33 -0.85
N ILE A 72 -7.32 -11.94 -1.38
CA ILE A 72 -8.18 -11.32 -2.38
C ILE A 72 -9.62 -11.46 -1.91
N HIS A 73 -10.35 -10.36 -1.97
CA HIS A 73 -11.80 -10.34 -1.80
C HIS A 73 -12.40 -10.19 -3.18
N PRO A 74 -12.89 -11.28 -3.78
CA PRO A 74 -13.34 -11.23 -5.18
C PRO A 74 -14.37 -10.14 -5.42
N GLY A 75 -14.16 -9.35 -6.47
CA GLY A 75 -15.06 -8.28 -6.82
C GLY A 75 -14.95 -7.04 -5.94
N ILE A 76 -14.07 -7.04 -4.95
CA ILE A 76 -13.95 -5.93 -4.00
C ILE A 76 -12.53 -5.37 -3.99
N GLY A 77 -11.55 -6.19 -3.60
CA GLY A 77 -10.20 -5.70 -3.50
C GLY A 77 -9.22 -6.74 -3.05
N ALA A 78 -8.01 -6.31 -2.79
CA ALA A 78 -6.92 -7.19 -2.36
C ALA A 78 -6.05 -6.48 -1.34
N GLY A 79 -5.63 -7.25 -0.34
CA GLY A 79 -4.65 -6.77 0.63
C GLY A 79 -3.26 -7.16 0.17
N ILE A 80 -2.36 -6.20 0.18
CA ILE A 80 -0.98 -6.44 -0.24
C ILE A 80 -0.04 -6.03 0.88
N SER A 81 1.11 -6.69 0.94
CA SER A 81 2.16 -6.32 1.88
C SER A 81 3.34 -5.77 1.10
N PHE A 82 4.04 -4.80 1.70
CA PHE A 82 5.25 -4.25 1.11
C PHE A 82 6.41 -5.16 1.42
N LEU A 83 7.26 -5.39 0.42
CA LEU A 83 8.48 -6.20 0.56
C LEU A 83 9.67 -5.27 0.41
N ASN A 84 10.63 -5.38 1.33
CA ASN A 84 11.88 -4.63 1.22
C ASN A 84 11.68 -3.12 1.09
N LEU A 85 10.74 -2.59 1.85
CA LEU A 85 10.52 -1.15 1.88
C LEU A 85 11.76 -0.48 2.46
N SER A 86 12.28 0.54 1.77
CA SER A 86 13.47 1.23 2.26
C SER A 86 13.15 1.94 3.56
N ALA A 87 14.19 2.12 4.39
CA ALA A 87 14.02 2.81 5.66
C ALA A 87 13.47 4.22 5.44
N GLN A 88 13.92 4.89 4.39
CA GLN A 88 13.46 6.23 4.07
C GLN A 88 11.97 6.24 3.73
N ASN A 89 11.53 5.31 2.91
CA ASN A 89 10.13 5.24 2.53
C ASN A 89 9.26 4.77 3.69
N GLU A 90 9.79 3.86 4.50
CA GLU A 90 9.07 3.42 5.69
C GLU A 90 8.80 4.59 6.62
N GLU A 91 9.80 5.45 6.80
CA GLU A 91 9.65 6.62 7.64
C GLU A 91 8.62 7.59 7.07
N LYS A 92 8.65 7.80 5.76
CA LYS A 92 7.67 8.67 5.11
C LYS A 92 6.25 8.17 5.37
N ILE A 93 6.03 6.88 5.19
CA ILE A 93 4.71 6.30 5.39
C ILE A 93 4.30 6.43 6.85
N GLN A 94 5.22 6.12 7.77
CA GLN A 94 4.94 6.17 9.18
C GLN A 94 4.51 7.59 9.60
N LYS A 95 5.23 8.60 9.15
CA LYS A 95 4.89 9.98 9.49
C LYS A 95 3.54 10.38 8.90
N TRP A 96 3.28 9.94 7.68
CA TRP A 96 2.00 10.25 7.04
C TRP A 96 0.85 9.65 7.84
N ILE A 97 1.00 8.39 8.27
CA ILE A 97 -0.01 7.70 9.05
C ILE A 97 -0.22 8.40 10.40
N GLU A 98 0.87 8.81 11.06
CA GLU A 98 0.78 9.46 12.35
C GLU A 98 -0.02 10.75 12.26
N ARG A 99 0.18 11.52 11.20
CA ARG A 99 -0.57 12.77 11.03
C ARG A 99 -2.05 12.51 10.85
N ARG A 100 -2.41 11.41 10.18
CA ARG A 100 -3.82 11.07 9.94
C ARG A 100 -4.49 10.46 11.15
N SER A 101 -3.71 9.94 12.07
CA SER A 101 -4.25 9.20 13.20
C SER A 101 -4.59 10.08 14.39
N ASN A 102 -4.21 11.32 14.35
CA ASN A 102 -4.45 12.25 15.47
C ASN A 102 -5.78 12.95 15.35
#